data_8b9013a3ad02d7cbd31b360822429d0d
#
_entry.id   8b9013a3ad02d7cbd31b360822429d0d
#
_cell.length_a   1.000
_cell.length_b   1.000
_cell.length_c   1.000
_cell.angle_alpha   90.00
_cell.angle_beta   90.00
_cell.angle_gamma   90.00
#
_symmetry.space_group_name_H-M   'P 1'
#
loop_
_entity.id
_entity.type
_entity.pdbx_description
1 polymer ?
#
loop_
_entity_poly.entity_id
_entity_poly.type
_entity_poly.pdbx_seq_one_letter_code
_entity_poly.pdbx_strand_id
1 'polypeptide(L)'
;MFLIGLFLRRQRRRLMLDVGWSSAGHFVSPGASHVPEESPAEVRRKMEWLRGQDPDFSVILLEDFITALYVEAHTARGSNALEKYSPYLRPAARSTLGSLPRVPVSTVIVGALRLVHFATDGRTQQSRLVVELESNSTEEPPGAAPVSHYALERWTFVRSFGARSRSPDRVRSFACPNCGAPLERTTHGRCTYCSQAVDSGQFDWVVEKIDLLARETRGPMLTGTTEEEGTELPTVLDPGLSAARIEMARRDPSFNEQAFFGRVQWIFATMQHAWTSLEWQRARPCLTDRLWRAQSYWIEAYRQQGLRNVTENARILRIELVRIAADRWYEAATVRVHATGLDYTVRTVDGVVVGGHRAKERAYTEYWTLVRSAARHGPTRAQPACPQCGATLTMEMAERCGHCGTLVEASTFDWVLSRIEQDEVYTG
;
A
#
# COMPACT_ATOMS: atom_id res chain seq x y z
N MET A 1 -9.72 7.46 -9.92
CA MET A 1 -9.11 6.23 -9.38
C MET A 1 -8.29 5.52 -10.42
N PHE A 2 -8.82 5.41 -11.60
CA PHE A 2 -8.21 4.82 -12.79
C PHE A 2 -6.82 5.35 -13.15
N LEU A 3 -6.60 6.66 -13.03
CA LEU A 3 -5.35 7.32 -13.42
C LEU A 3 -4.14 6.96 -12.54
N ILE A 4 -4.33 6.46 -11.33
CA ILE A 4 -3.23 6.26 -10.38
C ILE A 4 -2.44 5.00 -10.72
N GLY A 5 -3.10 3.88 -10.95
CA GLY A 5 -2.43 2.64 -11.39
C GLY A 5 -1.75 2.80 -12.75
N LEU A 6 -2.43 3.48 -13.68
CA LEU A 6 -1.90 3.79 -15.00
C LEU A 6 -0.75 4.81 -14.98
N PHE A 7 -0.80 5.77 -14.07
CA PHE A 7 0.24 6.77 -13.88
C PHE A 7 1.56 6.15 -13.42
N LEU A 8 1.50 5.28 -12.42
CA LEU A 8 2.67 4.54 -11.93
C LEU A 8 3.28 3.66 -13.04
N ARG A 9 2.44 3.03 -13.88
CA ARG A 9 2.87 2.23 -15.02
C ARG A 9 3.57 3.04 -16.12
N ARG A 10 3.01 4.19 -16.52
CA ARG A 10 3.63 5.07 -17.53
C ARG A 10 4.97 5.60 -17.04
N GLN A 11 5.11 5.86 -15.75
CA GLN A 11 6.37 6.20 -15.14
C GLN A 11 7.38 5.05 -15.26
N ARG A 12 6.96 3.82 -14.96
CA ARG A 12 7.83 2.64 -15.02
C ARG A 12 8.26 2.28 -16.44
N ARG A 13 7.35 2.31 -17.43
CA ARG A 13 7.70 2.14 -18.86
C ARG A 13 8.63 3.21 -19.37
N ARG A 14 8.44 4.48 -19.01
CA ARG A 14 9.36 5.56 -19.36
C ARG A 14 10.75 5.35 -18.75
N LEU A 15 10.83 4.93 -17.49
CA LEU A 15 12.12 4.60 -16.86
C LEU A 15 12.84 3.42 -17.53
N MET A 16 12.11 2.44 -18.08
CA MET A 16 12.70 1.30 -18.79
C MET A 16 13.01 1.61 -20.28
N LEU A 17 12.29 2.53 -20.92
CA LEU A 17 12.45 2.86 -22.34
C LEU A 17 13.31 4.10 -22.59
N ASP A 18 13.44 5.01 -21.62
CA ASP A 18 14.20 6.27 -21.76
C ASP A 18 15.63 6.18 -21.19
N VAL A 19 16.38 5.16 -21.57
CA VAL A 19 17.84 5.14 -21.34
C VAL A 19 18.55 6.15 -22.24
N GLY A 20 17.84 6.93 -23.04
CA GLY A 20 18.42 7.73 -24.09
C GLY A 20 18.15 9.23 -24.12
N TRP A 21 17.12 9.77 -23.45
CA TRP A 21 16.82 11.20 -23.62
C TRP A 21 15.99 11.82 -22.47
N SER A 22 16.65 12.34 -21.44
CA SER A 22 16.14 13.50 -20.71
C SER A 22 17.27 14.21 -19.98
N SER A 23 17.33 15.52 -20.17
CA SER A 23 18.26 16.45 -19.53
C SER A 23 17.89 16.84 -18.10
N ALA A 24 16.99 16.10 -17.43
CA ALA A 24 16.70 16.23 -16.02
C ALA A 24 17.39 15.08 -15.29
N GLY A 25 18.33 15.38 -14.40
CA GLY A 25 19.22 14.43 -13.78
C GLY A 25 18.51 13.24 -13.14
N HIS A 26 18.60 12.08 -13.80
CA HIS A 26 18.25 10.80 -13.21
C HIS A 26 19.37 10.40 -12.25
N PHE A 27 19.05 10.30 -10.99
CA PHE A 27 19.97 9.69 -10.04
C PHE A 27 19.73 8.19 -10.05
N VAL A 28 20.57 7.44 -10.74
CA VAL A 28 20.62 5.97 -10.63
C VAL A 28 21.83 5.64 -9.76
N SER A 29 21.63 4.87 -8.70
CA SER A 29 22.72 4.42 -7.84
C SER A 29 23.69 3.55 -8.66
N PRO A 30 24.97 3.96 -8.85
CA PRO A 30 25.95 3.09 -9.49
C PRO A 30 26.15 1.85 -8.62
N GLY A 31 25.80 0.68 -9.13
CA GLY A 31 25.97 -0.58 -8.41
C GLY A 31 24.71 -1.15 -7.75
N ALA A 32 23.54 -0.81 -8.23
CA ALA A 32 22.31 -1.54 -7.86
C ALA A 32 22.52 -3.04 -8.07
N SER A 33 22.40 -3.83 -7.00
CA SER A 33 22.64 -5.26 -7.02
C SER A 33 21.65 -5.93 -7.97
N HIS A 34 22.13 -6.77 -8.88
CA HIS A 34 21.27 -7.65 -9.65
C HIS A 34 20.62 -8.64 -8.67
N VAL A 35 19.33 -8.49 -8.45
CA VAL A 35 18.52 -9.43 -7.67
C VAL A 35 17.67 -10.21 -8.65
N PRO A 36 17.63 -11.56 -8.56
CA PRO A 36 16.70 -12.34 -9.36
C PRO A 36 15.27 -11.84 -9.13
N GLU A 37 14.57 -11.47 -10.20
CA GLU A 37 13.17 -11.07 -10.09
C GLU A 37 12.30 -12.32 -10.04
N GLU A 38 11.54 -12.45 -8.98
CA GLU A 38 10.51 -13.46 -8.80
C GLU A 38 9.13 -12.82 -8.92
N SER A 39 8.14 -13.58 -9.34
CA SER A 39 6.77 -13.06 -9.29
C SER A 39 6.35 -12.84 -7.83
N PRO A 40 5.53 -11.83 -7.52
CA PRO A 40 5.02 -11.64 -6.16
C PRO A 40 4.31 -12.89 -5.59
N ALA A 41 3.67 -13.69 -6.43
CA ALA A 41 3.08 -14.96 -6.04
C ALA A 41 4.14 -15.98 -5.57
N GLU A 42 5.26 -16.10 -6.28
CA GLU A 42 6.38 -16.96 -5.88
C GLU A 42 7.01 -16.51 -4.58
N VAL A 43 7.24 -15.20 -4.43
CA VAL A 43 7.75 -14.63 -3.18
C VAL A 43 6.81 -14.96 -2.03
N ARG A 44 5.50 -14.73 -2.18
CA ARG A 44 4.50 -15.05 -1.14
C ARG A 44 4.51 -16.54 -0.78
N ARG A 45 4.56 -17.43 -1.77
CA ARG A 45 4.64 -18.88 -1.54
C ARG A 45 5.89 -19.28 -0.74
N LYS A 46 7.04 -18.71 -1.07
CA LYS A 46 8.28 -18.92 -0.29
C LYS A 46 8.17 -18.38 1.13
N MET A 47 7.48 -17.27 1.32
CA MET A 47 7.26 -16.67 2.65
C MET A 47 6.30 -17.49 3.52
N GLU A 48 5.52 -18.41 2.96
CA GLU A 48 4.70 -19.34 3.76
C GLU A 48 5.56 -20.20 4.69
N TRP A 49 6.82 -20.45 4.33
CA TRP A 49 7.79 -21.08 5.23
C TRP A 49 7.94 -20.31 6.54
N LEU A 50 7.90 -18.98 6.51
CA LEU A 50 7.95 -18.15 7.73
C LEU A 50 6.80 -18.45 8.68
N ARG A 51 5.60 -18.76 8.19
CA ARG A 51 4.45 -19.11 9.04
C ARG A 51 4.70 -20.39 9.84
N GLY A 52 5.45 -21.34 9.27
CA GLY A 52 5.87 -22.53 9.99
C GLY A 52 6.82 -22.25 11.16
N GLN A 53 7.61 -21.19 11.06
CA GLN A 53 8.54 -20.75 12.09
C GLN A 53 7.92 -19.73 13.05
N ASP A 54 7.00 -18.91 12.55
CA ASP A 54 6.37 -17.79 13.25
C ASP A 54 4.87 -17.77 12.93
N PRO A 55 4.05 -18.42 13.78
CA PRO A 55 2.60 -18.47 13.57
C PRO A 55 1.91 -17.09 13.56
N ASP A 56 2.56 -16.07 14.10
CA ASP A 56 2.06 -14.68 14.10
C ASP A 56 2.41 -13.92 12.82
N PHE A 57 3.16 -14.53 11.89
CA PHE A 57 3.56 -13.89 10.66
C PHE A 57 2.36 -13.66 9.72
N SER A 58 2.22 -12.41 9.29
CA SER A 58 1.23 -11.95 8.31
C SER A 58 1.91 -11.12 7.23
N VAL A 59 1.66 -11.45 5.96
CA VAL A 59 2.14 -10.65 4.82
C VAL A 59 1.49 -9.27 4.83
N ILE A 60 0.22 -9.18 5.23
CA ILE A 60 -0.52 -7.91 5.32
C ILE A 60 0.15 -6.98 6.34
N LEU A 61 0.44 -7.50 7.54
CA LEU A 61 1.14 -6.73 8.58
C LEU A 61 2.56 -6.35 8.17
N LEU A 62 3.25 -7.23 7.46
CA LEU A 62 4.59 -6.93 6.94
C LEU A 62 4.56 -5.79 5.93
N GLU A 63 3.63 -5.79 4.99
CA GLU A 63 3.46 -4.69 4.03
C GLU A 63 3.09 -3.38 4.71
N ASP A 64 2.25 -3.42 5.75
CA ASP A 64 1.91 -2.26 6.57
C ASP A 64 3.13 -1.73 7.34
N PHE A 65 3.93 -2.62 7.93
CA PHE A 65 5.19 -2.28 8.59
C PHE A 65 6.18 -1.61 7.63
N ILE A 66 6.39 -2.22 6.45
CA ILE A 66 7.30 -1.69 5.43
C ILE A 66 6.87 -0.30 4.99
N THR A 67 5.58 -0.13 4.70
CA THR A 67 5.02 1.16 4.29
C THR A 67 5.17 2.22 5.38
N ALA A 68 4.86 1.88 6.62
CA ALA A 68 5.00 2.80 7.76
C ALA A 68 6.47 3.17 7.99
N LEU A 69 7.39 2.19 7.96
CA LEU A 69 8.82 2.44 8.11
C LEU A 69 9.36 3.33 7.00
N TYR A 70 8.92 3.13 5.75
CA TYR A 70 9.29 3.97 4.61
C TYR A 70 8.91 5.43 4.85
N VAL A 71 7.65 5.68 5.24
CA VAL A 71 7.14 7.03 5.54
C VAL A 71 7.95 7.70 6.65
N GLU A 72 8.13 6.99 7.77
CA GLU A 72 8.87 7.48 8.93
C GLU A 72 10.34 7.77 8.61
N ALA A 73 11.00 6.89 7.87
CA ALA A 73 12.40 7.05 7.49
C ALA A 73 12.61 8.28 6.59
N HIS A 74 11.75 8.49 5.59
CA HIS A 74 11.82 9.67 4.72
C HIS A 74 11.47 10.96 5.46
N THR A 75 10.52 10.94 6.37
CA THR A 75 10.23 12.09 7.25
C THR A 75 11.42 12.39 8.17
N ALA A 76 12.01 11.35 8.77
CA ALA A 76 13.16 11.48 9.66
C ALA A 76 14.43 11.99 8.96
N ARG A 77 14.67 11.63 7.69
CA ARG A 77 15.81 12.17 6.93
C ARG A 77 15.72 13.69 6.78
N GLY A 78 14.51 14.20 6.55
CA GLY A 78 14.26 15.64 6.41
C GLY A 78 14.51 16.43 7.67
N SER A 79 14.33 15.83 8.84
CA SER A 79 14.57 16.44 10.17
C SER A 79 15.89 16.04 10.82
N ASN A 80 16.78 15.35 10.09
CA ASN A 80 18.05 14.80 10.60
C ASN A 80 17.89 13.83 11.78
N ALA A 81 16.77 13.10 11.81
CA ALA A 81 16.41 12.19 12.91
C ALA A 81 16.55 10.70 12.54
N LEU A 82 17.29 10.35 11.49
CA LEU A 82 17.44 8.96 11.01
C LEU A 82 18.05 8.02 12.06
N GLU A 83 18.92 8.53 12.95
CA GLU A 83 19.53 7.72 13.99
C GLU A 83 18.50 7.15 14.97
N LYS A 84 17.39 7.83 15.18
CA LYS A 84 16.25 7.34 15.97
C LYS A 84 15.74 5.98 15.46
N TYR A 85 15.81 5.74 14.14
CA TYR A 85 15.36 4.49 13.51
C TYR A 85 16.47 3.45 13.36
N SER A 86 17.60 3.59 14.07
CA SER A 86 18.68 2.60 14.05
C SER A 86 18.25 1.17 14.37
N PRO A 87 17.21 0.88 15.16
CA PRO A 87 16.70 -0.49 15.31
C PRO A 87 16.15 -1.13 14.03
N TYR A 88 15.75 -0.32 13.07
CA TYR A 88 15.08 -0.75 11.82
C TYR A 88 15.88 -0.44 10.56
N LEU A 89 16.89 0.42 10.66
CA LEU A 89 17.72 0.86 9.54
C LEU A 89 19.20 0.65 9.91
N ARG A 90 19.89 -0.27 9.25
CA ARG A 90 21.33 -0.46 9.41
C ARG A 90 22.11 0.77 8.92
N PRO A 91 23.38 0.93 9.32
CA PRO A 91 24.19 2.10 8.92
C PRO A 91 24.22 2.37 7.42
N ALA A 92 24.31 1.33 6.57
CA ALA A 92 24.29 1.47 5.12
C ALA A 92 22.96 2.08 4.60
N ALA A 93 21.82 1.61 5.12
CA ALA A 93 20.51 2.14 4.77
C ALA A 93 20.35 3.61 5.20
N ARG A 94 20.78 3.94 6.43
CA ARG A 94 20.78 5.33 6.93
C ARG A 94 21.69 6.23 6.10
N SER A 95 22.87 5.73 5.69
CA SER A 95 23.80 6.48 4.83
C SER A 95 23.17 6.82 3.49
N THR A 96 22.49 5.86 2.85
CA THR A 96 21.78 6.10 1.58
C THR A 96 20.70 7.18 1.73
N LEU A 97 19.83 7.08 2.74
CA LEU A 97 18.80 8.09 3.00
C LEU A 97 19.41 9.44 3.38
N GLY A 98 20.49 9.45 4.16
CA GLY A 98 21.21 10.67 4.55
C GLY A 98 21.97 11.36 3.43
N SER A 99 22.16 10.70 2.27
CA SER A 99 22.72 11.32 1.06
C SER A 99 21.71 12.16 0.27
N LEU A 100 20.41 11.97 0.54
CA LEU A 100 19.34 12.79 -0.04
C LEU A 100 19.33 14.21 0.59
N PRO A 101 18.70 15.20 -0.08
CA PRO A 101 18.62 16.56 0.45
C PRO A 101 18.04 16.60 1.86
N ARG A 102 18.69 17.34 2.75
CA ARG A 102 18.27 17.53 4.16
C ARG A 102 17.29 18.69 4.26
N VAL A 103 16.11 18.51 3.69
CA VAL A 103 15.01 19.48 3.75
C VAL A 103 13.79 18.81 4.36
N PRO A 104 12.92 19.55 5.08
CA PRO A 104 11.70 18.98 5.62
C PRO A 104 10.89 18.24 4.55
N VAL A 105 10.33 17.11 4.93
CA VAL A 105 9.47 16.29 4.07
C VAL A 105 8.08 16.29 4.68
N SER A 106 7.14 16.94 4.04
CA SER A 106 5.77 17.12 4.55
C SER A 106 4.84 15.98 4.18
N THR A 107 5.09 15.34 3.06
CA THR A 107 4.24 14.26 2.56
C THR A 107 5.09 13.14 1.99
N VAL A 108 4.79 11.91 2.38
CA VAL A 108 5.38 10.70 1.80
C VAL A 108 4.26 9.70 1.54
N ILE A 109 4.05 9.37 0.29
CA ILE A 109 2.99 8.44 -0.13
C ILE A 109 3.62 7.28 -0.90
N VAL A 110 3.45 6.08 -0.39
CA VAL A 110 3.80 4.85 -1.10
C VAL A 110 2.62 4.50 -2.01
N GLY A 111 2.83 4.65 -3.32
CA GLY A 111 1.84 4.34 -4.35
C GLY A 111 1.81 2.84 -4.70
N ALA A 112 2.99 2.20 -4.74
CA ALA A 112 3.10 0.77 -4.97
C ALA A 112 4.19 0.15 -4.08
N LEU A 113 3.94 -1.10 -3.66
CA LEU A 113 4.87 -1.95 -2.95
C LEU A 113 4.88 -3.30 -3.65
N ARG A 114 6.05 -3.74 -4.11
CA ARG A 114 6.23 -5.02 -4.80
C ARG A 114 7.24 -5.88 -4.06
N LEU A 115 6.86 -7.09 -3.72
CA LEU A 115 7.77 -8.13 -3.24
C LEU A 115 8.56 -8.67 -4.43
N VAL A 116 9.89 -8.53 -4.42
CA VAL A 116 10.76 -8.84 -5.57
C VAL A 116 11.46 -10.17 -5.41
N HIS A 117 11.94 -10.46 -4.20
CA HIS A 117 12.71 -11.67 -3.94
C HIS A 117 12.66 -12.04 -2.47
N PHE A 118 12.58 -13.34 -2.19
CA PHE A 118 12.70 -13.87 -0.84
C PHE A 118 13.64 -15.06 -0.81
N ALA A 119 14.59 -15.04 0.12
CA ALA A 119 15.53 -16.12 0.36
C ALA A 119 15.74 -16.36 1.85
N THR A 120 16.13 -17.59 2.17
CA THR A 120 16.56 -17.99 3.52
C THR A 120 18.00 -18.49 3.46
N ASP A 121 18.79 -18.12 4.46
CA ASP A 121 20.17 -18.59 4.60
C ASP A 121 20.33 -19.38 5.92
N GLY A 122 20.46 -20.68 5.78
CA GLY A 122 20.66 -21.60 6.92
C GLY A 122 21.98 -21.41 7.66
N ARG A 123 22.99 -20.79 7.04
CA ARG A 123 24.28 -20.52 7.70
C ARG A 123 24.17 -19.35 8.66
N THR A 124 23.54 -18.26 8.22
CA THR A 124 23.33 -17.07 9.03
C THR A 124 22.06 -17.12 9.86
N GLN A 125 21.20 -18.13 9.66
CA GLN A 125 19.88 -18.26 10.29
C GLN A 125 19.01 -17.02 10.04
N GLN A 126 19.06 -16.48 8.83
CA GLN A 126 18.34 -15.28 8.44
C GLN A 126 17.48 -15.47 7.20
N SER A 127 16.35 -14.78 7.20
CA SER A 127 15.53 -14.53 6.02
C SER A 127 15.88 -13.17 5.43
N ARG A 128 15.92 -13.09 4.10
CA ARG A 128 16.15 -11.86 3.33
C ARG A 128 14.97 -11.63 2.41
N LEU A 129 14.40 -10.43 2.48
CA LEU A 129 13.31 -9.98 1.62
C LEU A 129 13.74 -8.73 0.87
N VAL A 130 13.53 -8.71 -0.43
CA VAL A 130 13.74 -7.55 -1.29
C VAL A 130 12.40 -6.99 -1.74
N VAL A 131 12.20 -5.70 -1.55
CA VAL A 131 10.96 -5.00 -1.86
C VAL A 131 11.27 -3.78 -2.73
N GLU A 132 10.48 -3.54 -3.74
CA GLU A 132 10.46 -2.27 -4.47
C GLU A 132 9.28 -1.41 -4.00
N LEU A 133 9.57 -0.13 -3.79
CA LEU A 133 8.61 0.87 -3.37
C LEU A 133 8.61 2.02 -4.37
N GLU A 134 7.44 2.31 -4.92
CA GLU A 134 7.20 3.52 -5.70
C GLU A 134 6.51 4.54 -4.82
N SER A 135 7.04 5.76 -4.78
CA SER A 135 6.52 6.79 -3.88
C SER A 135 6.49 8.16 -4.52
N ASN A 136 5.63 9.00 -3.94
CA ASN A 136 5.68 10.46 -4.13
C ASN A 136 5.97 11.10 -2.77
N SER A 137 6.85 12.11 -2.77
CA SER A 137 7.15 12.89 -1.58
C SER A 137 7.17 14.38 -1.91
N THR A 138 6.80 15.21 -0.93
CA THR A 138 6.91 16.66 -1.04
C THR A 138 7.98 17.15 -0.08
N GLU A 139 8.98 17.82 -0.62
CA GLU A 139 10.06 18.46 0.12
C GLU A 139 9.79 19.96 0.22
N GLU A 140 10.08 20.54 1.39
CA GLU A 140 9.85 21.96 1.69
C GLU A 140 11.18 22.69 1.92
N PRO A 141 11.90 23.09 0.85
CA PRO A 141 13.15 23.83 0.98
C PRO A 141 12.90 25.19 1.66
N PRO A 142 13.70 25.60 2.64
CA PRO A 142 13.56 26.90 3.28
C PRO A 142 13.60 28.06 2.28
N GLY A 143 12.58 28.93 2.29
CA GLY A 143 12.49 30.08 1.40
C GLY A 143 12.15 29.80 -0.06
N ALA A 144 11.78 28.56 -0.41
CA ALA A 144 11.35 28.19 -1.76
C ALA A 144 10.00 27.46 -1.75
N ALA A 145 9.38 27.32 -2.91
CA ALA A 145 8.13 26.57 -3.04
C ALA A 145 8.36 25.07 -2.76
N PRO A 146 7.36 24.36 -2.22
CA PRO A 146 7.40 22.91 -2.07
C PRO A 146 7.68 22.21 -3.39
N VAL A 147 8.50 21.17 -3.34
CA VAL A 147 8.92 20.40 -4.52
C VAL A 147 8.48 18.95 -4.39
N SER A 148 7.70 18.48 -5.35
CA SER A 148 7.28 17.08 -5.39
C SER A 148 8.28 16.23 -6.14
N HIS A 149 8.56 15.05 -5.58
CA HIS A 149 9.45 14.04 -6.14
C HIS A 149 8.73 12.72 -6.30
N TYR A 150 8.97 12.08 -7.42
CA TYR A 150 8.74 10.64 -7.61
C TYR A 150 10.03 9.88 -7.30
N ALA A 151 9.91 8.73 -6.64
CA ALA A 151 11.04 7.84 -6.40
C ALA A 151 10.65 6.37 -6.60
N LEU A 152 11.60 5.58 -7.12
CA LEU A 152 11.59 4.13 -7.11
C LEU A 152 12.79 3.66 -6.31
N GLU A 153 12.55 2.94 -5.24
CA GLU A 153 13.56 2.45 -4.32
C GLU A 153 13.44 0.95 -4.11
N ARG A 154 14.59 0.28 -3.96
CA ARG A 154 14.68 -1.12 -3.61
C ARG A 154 15.25 -1.25 -2.20
N TRP A 155 14.47 -1.82 -1.31
CA TRP A 155 14.83 -2.02 0.09
C TRP A 155 15.07 -3.50 0.36
N THR A 156 16.23 -3.83 0.94
CA THR A 156 16.58 -5.18 1.36
C THR A 156 16.41 -5.30 2.86
N PHE A 157 15.48 -6.14 3.28
CA PHE A 157 15.20 -6.46 4.67
C PHE A 157 15.85 -7.77 5.06
N VAL A 158 16.31 -7.86 6.30
CA VAL A 158 16.78 -9.12 6.91
C VAL A 158 16.11 -9.34 8.26
N ARG A 159 15.90 -10.63 8.62
CA ARG A 159 15.29 -11.05 9.88
C ARG A 159 15.83 -12.41 10.28
N SER A 160 16.16 -12.60 11.55
CA SER A 160 16.57 -13.89 12.09
C SER A 160 15.37 -14.86 12.20
N PHE A 161 15.62 -16.16 12.02
CA PHE A 161 14.57 -17.19 12.08
C PHE A 161 13.83 -17.23 13.43
N GLY A 162 14.53 -16.93 14.54
CA GLY A 162 13.92 -16.89 15.87
C GLY A 162 13.08 -15.64 16.19
N ALA A 163 13.08 -14.62 15.31
CA ALA A 163 12.28 -13.42 15.54
C ALA A 163 10.78 -13.72 15.46
N ARG A 164 9.96 -12.98 16.21
CA ARG A 164 8.50 -13.09 16.22
C ARG A 164 7.86 -11.86 15.64
N SER A 165 6.80 -12.07 14.85
CA SER A 165 6.01 -10.97 14.28
C SER A 165 5.21 -10.27 15.36
N ARG A 166 4.97 -8.99 15.16
CA ARG A 166 4.16 -8.17 16.06
C ARG A 166 2.67 -8.33 15.75
N SER A 167 1.87 -8.12 16.79
CA SER A 167 0.42 -8.00 16.64
C SER A 167 0.02 -6.73 15.87
N PRO A 168 -1.19 -6.67 15.28
CA PRO A 168 -1.66 -5.54 14.49
C PRO A 168 -1.56 -4.17 15.19
N ASP A 169 -1.82 -4.12 16.49
CA ASP A 169 -1.74 -2.91 17.33
C ASP A 169 -0.31 -2.36 17.48
N ARG A 170 0.70 -3.20 17.25
CA ARG A 170 2.12 -2.85 17.41
C ARG A 170 2.87 -2.66 16.10
N VAL A 171 2.33 -3.12 14.99
CA VAL A 171 3.07 -3.16 13.72
C VAL A 171 3.45 -1.78 13.19
N ARG A 172 2.67 -0.75 13.51
CA ARG A 172 2.92 0.65 13.14
C ARG A 172 3.54 1.49 14.25
N SER A 173 3.78 0.90 15.42
CA SER A 173 4.37 1.57 16.56
C SER A 173 5.87 1.28 16.60
N PHE A 174 6.69 2.24 16.19
CA PHE A 174 8.13 2.10 16.22
C PHE A 174 8.66 2.36 17.64
N ALA A 175 9.18 1.29 18.24
CA ALA A 175 9.76 1.25 19.57
C ALA A 175 10.91 0.25 19.56
N CYS A 176 11.64 0.09 20.65
CA CYS A 176 12.65 -0.96 20.75
C CYS A 176 12.01 -2.34 20.43
N PRO A 177 12.49 -3.07 19.42
CA PRO A 177 11.86 -4.31 18.99
C PRO A 177 11.96 -5.44 20.02
N ASN A 178 12.87 -5.33 20.99
CA ASN A 178 13.00 -6.28 22.09
C ASN A 178 12.07 -5.96 23.28
N CYS A 179 12.15 -4.73 23.82
CA CYS A 179 11.50 -4.41 25.09
C CYS A 179 10.34 -3.40 24.99
N GLY A 180 10.10 -2.81 23.81
CA GLY A 180 9.05 -1.82 23.60
C GLY A 180 9.37 -0.41 24.14
N ALA A 181 10.60 -0.15 24.63
CA ALA A 181 10.99 1.20 25.05
C ALA A 181 10.96 2.20 23.88
N PRO A 182 10.66 3.48 24.11
CA PRO A 182 10.67 4.51 23.08
C PRO A 182 11.98 4.56 22.29
N LEU A 183 11.91 4.91 20.99
CA LEU A 183 13.08 4.93 20.08
C LEU A 183 14.18 5.89 20.55
N GLU A 184 13.83 6.94 21.26
CA GLU A 184 14.75 7.92 21.86
C GLU A 184 15.74 7.24 22.86
N ARG A 185 15.42 6.04 23.30
CA ARG A 185 16.30 5.19 24.13
C ARG A 185 17.23 4.30 23.33
N THR A 186 17.29 4.47 22.00
CA THR A 186 18.17 3.68 21.15
C THR A 186 19.24 4.56 20.54
N THR A 187 20.50 4.13 20.67
CA THR A 187 21.67 4.83 20.15
C THR A 187 22.58 3.81 19.50
N HIS A 188 23.01 4.08 18.26
CA HIS A 188 23.91 3.20 17.48
C HIS A 188 23.45 1.73 17.45
N GLY A 189 22.13 1.51 17.25
CA GLY A 189 21.56 0.17 17.18
C GLY A 189 21.49 -0.58 18.53
N ARG A 190 21.71 0.08 19.64
CA ARG A 190 21.62 -0.50 21.00
C ARG A 190 20.57 0.24 21.83
N CYS A 191 19.68 -0.51 22.45
CA CYS A 191 18.69 0.05 23.38
C CYS A 191 19.34 0.29 24.76
N THR A 192 19.24 1.51 25.27
CA THR A 192 19.80 1.87 26.60
C THR A 192 18.97 1.33 27.76
N TYR A 193 17.71 0.92 27.51
CA TYR A 193 16.82 0.36 28.53
C TYR A 193 17.07 -1.13 28.74
N CYS A 194 17.10 -1.95 27.67
CA CYS A 194 17.32 -3.39 27.80
C CYS A 194 18.74 -3.84 27.44
N SER A 195 19.64 -2.90 27.09
CA SER A 195 21.05 -3.13 26.75
C SER A 195 21.29 -4.08 25.54
N GLN A 196 20.27 -4.44 24.79
CA GLN A 196 20.39 -5.33 23.63
C GLN A 196 20.79 -4.56 22.37
N ALA A 197 21.57 -5.22 21.49
CA ALA A 197 21.73 -4.78 20.12
C ALA A 197 20.44 -5.11 19.36
N VAL A 198 19.81 -4.10 18.78
CA VAL A 198 18.44 -4.21 18.20
C VAL A 198 18.39 -3.98 16.70
N ASP A 199 19.53 -3.78 16.03
CA ASP A 199 19.67 -3.57 14.59
C ASP A 199 20.15 -4.81 13.82
N SER A 200 20.25 -5.95 14.51
CA SER A 200 20.77 -7.19 13.91
C SER A 200 19.73 -7.97 13.08
N GLY A 201 18.43 -7.66 13.23
CA GLY A 201 17.33 -8.46 12.72
C GLY A 201 16.92 -9.60 13.66
N GLN A 202 17.48 -9.69 14.86
CA GLN A 202 17.18 -10.76 15.82
C GLN A 202 15.76 -10.65 16.40
N PHE A 203 15.21 -9.46 16.48
CA PHE A 203 13.90 -9.22 17.11
C PHE A 203 12.82 -8.85 16.11
N ASP A 204 13.21 -8.27 14.96
CA ASP A 204 12.27 -7.84 13.92
C ASP A 204 12.99 -7.68 12.57
N TRP A 205 12.25 -7.35 11.52
CA TRP A 205 12.79 -6.94 10.25
C TRP A 205 13.62 -5.68 10.37
N VAL A 206 14.81 -5.68 9.78
CA VAL A 206 15.70 -4.51 9.68
C VAL A 206 16.11 -4.31 8.23
N VAL A 207 16.15 -3.07 7.79
CA VAL A 207 16.65 -2.70 6.46
C VAL A 207 18.16 -2.76 6.45
N GLU A 208 18.71 -3.66 5.68
CA GLU A 208 20.15 -3.82 5.50
C GLU A 208 20.72 -2.82 4.50
N LYS A 209 19.99 -2.64 3.38
CA LYS A 209 20.43 -1.83 2.24
C LYS A 209 19.25 -1.17 1.55
N ILE A 210 19.49 0.02 0.99
CA ILE A 210 18.57 0.74 0.12
C ILE A 210 19.31 1.07 -1.17
N ASP A 211 18.72 0.73 -2.32
CA ASP A 211 19.16 1.14 -3.65
C ASP A 211 18.15 2.14 -4.20
N LEU A 212 18.61 3.35 -4.54
CA LEU A 212 17.81 4.37 -5.23
C LEU A 212 17.80 4.02 -6.73
N LEU A 213 16.73 3.48 -7.25
CA LEU A 213 16.63 3.07 -8.66
C LEU A 213 16.25 4.25 -9.56
N ALA A 214 15.38 5.13 -9.08
CA ALA A 214 15.04 6.38 -9.75
C ALA A 214 14.60 7.43 -8.75
N ARG A 215 14.89 8.70 -9.05
CA ARG A 215 14.34 9.87 -8.37
C ARG A 215 14.19 11.02 -9.35
N GLU A 216 13.00 11.55 -9.48
CA GLU A 216 12.66 12.61 -10.41
C GLU A 216 11.92 13.74 -9.71
N THR A 217 12.28 14.98 -10.03
CA THR A 217 11.48 16.14 -9.63
C THR A 217 10.27 16.20 -10.53
N ARG A 218 9.13 15.73 -9.99
CA ARG A 218 7.90 15.67 -10.75
C ARG A 218 6.68 15.64 -9.82
N GLY A 219 5.77 16.57 -10.05
CA GLY A 219 4.46 16.55 -9.42
C GLY A 219 3.50 15.56 -10.08
N PRO A 220 2.32 15.34 -9.49
CA PRO A 220 1.29 14.50 -10.05
C PRO A 220 0.77 15.07 -11.38
N MET A 221 0.75 14.23 -12.44
CA MET A 221 0.16 14.57 -13.74
C MET A 221 -1.31 14.12 -13.75
N LEU A 222 -2.24 15.06 -13.74
CA LEU A 222 -3.67 14.81 -13.54
C LEU A 222 -4.50 14.87 -14.82
N THR A 223 -3.92 15.29 -15.95
CA THR A 223 -4.61 15.51 -17.23
C THR A 223 -4.24 14.50 -18.30
N GLY A 224 -3.35 13.56 -18.00
CA GLY A 224 -2.91 12.54 -18.95
C GLY A 224 -3.99 11.48 -19.15
N THR A 225 -4.31 11.18 -20.43
CA THR A 225 -5.07 9.98 -20.80
C THR A 225 -4.09 8.87 -21.15
N THR A 226 -4.36 7.65 -20.67
CA THR A 226 -3.61 6.47 -21.07
C THR A 226 -4.60 5.44 -21.57
N GLU A 227 -4.28 4.74 -22.66
CA GLU A 227 -5.08 3.63 -23.11
C GLU A 227 -5.07 2.51 -22.08
N GLU A 228 -6.22 1.85 -21.93
CA GLU A 228 -6.34 0.67 -21.09
C GLU A 228 -5.65 -0.49 -21.77
N GLU A 229 -4.79 -1.16 -21.04
CA GLU A 229 -4.17 -2.40 -21.49
C GLU A 229 -4.45 -3.47 -20.42
N GLY A 230 -4.61 -4.71 -20.84
CA GLY A 230 -4.79 -5.83 -19.91
C GLY A 230 -6.23 -6.28 -19.71
N THR A 231 -7.23 -5.48 -20.08
CA THR A 231 -8.67 -5.85 -19.97
C THR A 231 -9.00 -7.17 -20.66
N GLU A 232 -8.30 -7.51 -21.73
CA GLU A 232 -8.48 -8.75 -22.49
C GLU A 232 -7.54 -9.89 -22.01
N LEU A 233 -6.65 -9.64 -21.05
CA LEU A 233 -5.80 -10.69 -20.51
C LEU A 233 -6.64 -11.75 -19.78
N PRO A 234 -6.22 -13.03 -19.81
CA PRO A 234 -6.87 -14.07 -19.03
C PRO A 234 -6.87 -13.74 -17.53
N THR A 235 -7.95 -14.10 -16.84
CA THR A 235 -8.02 -13.95 -15.39
C THR A 235 -6.96 -14.83 -14.72
N VAL A 236 -6.11 -14.23 -13.88
CA VAL A 236 -5.12 -14.96 -13.09
C VAL A 236 -5.82 -15.53 -11.86
N LEU A 237 -5.99 -16.85 -11.85
CA LEU A 237 -6.62 -17.58 -10.75
C LEU A 237 -5.55 -18.24 -9.86
N ASP A 238 -5.74 -18.16 -8.55
CA ASP A 238 -4.96 -18.93 -7.59
C ASP A 238 -5.28 -20.42 -7.77
N PRO A 239 -4.29 -21.30 -8.04
CA PRO A 239 -4.53 -22.74 -8.17
C PRO A 239 -5.16 -23.36 -6.92
N GLY A 240 -4.94 -22.80 -5.74
CA GLY A 240 -5.49 -23.22 -4.45
C GLY A 240 -6.88 -22.68 -4.15
N LEU A 241 -7.50 -21.87 -5.00
CA LEU A 241 -8.76 -21.18 -4.73
C LEU A 241 -9.88 -22.11 -4.27
N SER A 242 -10.04 -23.27 -4.93
CA SER A 242 -11.11 -24.22 -4.57
C SER A 242 -10.96 -24.76 -3.13
N ALA A 243 -9.74 -25.10 -2.74
CA ALA A 243 -9.44 -25.53 -1.38
C ALA A 243 -9.61 -24.39 -0.37
N ALA A 244 -9.19 -23.19 -0.74
CA ALA A 244 -9.34 -22.00 0.10
C ALA A 244 -10.81 -21.60 0.33
N ARG A 245 -11.69 -21.78 -0.66
CA ARG A 245 -13.16 -21.61 -0.49
C ARG A 245 -13.74 -22.58 0.54
N ILE A 246 -13.35 -23.86 0.46
CA ILE A 246 -13.81 -24.88 1.44
C ILE A 246 -13.33 -24.51 2.84
N GLU A 247 -12.08 -24.13 2.98
CA GLU A 247 -11.51 -23.74 4.28
C GLU A 247 -12.15 -22.45 4.82
N MET A 248 -12.45 -21.47 3.98
CA MET A 248 -13.18 -20.27 4.36
C MET A 248 -14.58 -20.62 4.89
N ALA A 249 -15.34 -21.47 4.17
CA ALA A 249 -16.67 -21.91 4.59
C ALA A 249 -16.63 -22.72 5.89
N ARG A 250 -15.55 -23.47 6.15
CA ARG A 250 -15.35 -24.20 7.42
C ARG A 250 -15.11 -23.25 8.60
N ARG A 251 -14.31 -22.19 8.39
CA ARG A 251 -13.98 -21.19 9.44
C ARG A 251 -15.14 -20.26 9.71
N ASP A 252 -15.82 -19.81 8.68
CA ASP A 252 -16.98 -18.93 8.74
C ASP A 252 -18.13 -19.50 7.89
N PRO A 253 -18.99 -20.36 8.46
CA PRO A 253 -20.14 -20.93 7.73
C PRO A 253 -21.15 -19.89 7.24
N SER A 254 -21.08 -18.66 7.73
CA SER A 254 -21.94 -17.55 7.30
C SER A 254 -21.35 -16.76 6.12
N PHE A 255 -20.11 -17.04 5.70
CA PHE A 255 -19.53 -16.41 4.51
C PHE A 255 -20.35 -16.78 3.28
N ASN A 256 -20.79 -15.75 2.57
CA ASN A 256 -21.55 -15.89 1.35
C ASN A 256 -20.88 -15.04 0.24
N GLU A 257 -20.48 -15.69 -0.83
CA GLU A 257 -19.75 -15.04 -1.94
C GLU A 257 -20.61 -13.96 -2.62
N GLN A 258 -21.93 -14.19 -2.75
CA GLN A 258 -22.83 -13.20 -3.32
C GLN A 258 -22.97 -11.95 -2.45
N ALA A 259 -23.07 -12.12 -1.12
CA ALA A 259 -23.07 -11.01 -0.17
C ALA A 259 -21.72 -10.26 -0.19
N PHE A 260 -20.60 -10.99 -0.33
CA PHE A 260 -19.28 -10.41 -0.49
C PHE A 260 -19.19 -9.59 -1.79
N PHE A 261 -19.71 -10.06 -2.92
CA PHE A 261 -19.78 -9.28 -4.16
C PHE A 261 -20.65 -8.03 -4.02
N GLY A 262 -21.76 -8.12 -3.27
CA GLY A 262 -22.57 -6.94 -2.94
C GLY A 262 -21.77 -5.90 -2.13
N ARG A 263 -20.87 -6.36 -1.25
CA ARG A 263 -19.95 -5.47 -0.54
C ARG A 263 -18.95 -4.81 -1.48
N VAL A 264 -18.37 -5.55 -2.43
CA VAL A 264 -17.45 -5.01 -3.45
C VAL A 264 -18.16 -3.93 -4.29
N GLN A 265 -19.38 -4.19 -4.75
CA GLN A 265 -20.20 -3.24 -5.53
C GLN A 265 -20.46 -1.96 -4.73
N TRP A 266 -20.81 -2.10 -3.45
CA TRP A 266 -21.07 -0.93 -2.60
C TRP A 266 -19.79 -0.10 -2.38
N ILE A 267 -18.65 -0.74 -2.12
CA ILE A 267 -17.34 -0.07 -2.02
C ILE A 267 -17.03 0.68 -3.30
N PHE A 268 -17.19 0.03 -4.46
CA PHE A 268 -16.97 0.63 -5.77
C PHE A 268 -17.80 1.90 -5.95
N ALA A 269 -19.11 1.82 -5.76
CA ALA A 269 -20.01 2.97 -5.93
C ALA A 269 -19.66 4.13 -4.96
N THR A 270 -19.35 3.79 -3.71
CA THR A 270 -18.96 4.77 -2.68
C THR A 270 -17.68 5.49 -3.07
N MET A 271 -16.66 4.75 -3.55
CA MET A 271 -15.39 5.31 -3.96
C MET A 271 -15.53 6.21 -5.18
N GLN A 272 -16.28 5.79 -6.22
CA GLN A 272 -16.53 6.61 -7.42
C GLN A 272 -17.21 7.93 -7.06
N HIS A 273 -18.22 7.86 -6.19
CA HIS A 273 -18.91 9.07 -5.74
C HIS A 273 -17.99 10.01 -4.93
N ALA A 274 -17.27 9.47 -3.95
CA ALA A 274 -16.35 10.24 -3.11
C ALA A 274 -15.21 10.86 -3.93
N TRP A 275 -14.74 10.18 -4.96
CA TRP A 275 -13.72 10.65 -5.90
C TRP A 275 -14.24 11.82 -6.74
N THR A 276 -15.36 11.61 -7.43
CA THR A 276 -15.97 12.63 -8.30
C THR A 276 -16.37 13.89 -7.55
N SER A 277 -16.86 13.76 -6.31
CA SER A 277 -17.23 14.92 -5.47
C SER A 277 -16.04 15.57 -4.77
N LEU A 278 -14.84 14.97 -4.81
CA LEU A 278 -13.68 15.33 -3.99
C LEU A 278 -13.95 15.24 -2.48
N GLU A 279 -14.98 14.48 -2.06
CA GLU A 279 -15.35 14.27 -0.66
C GLU A 279 -14.81 12.91 -0.16
N TRP A 280 -13.49 12.74 -0.25
CA TRP A 280 -12.84 11.46 -0.04
C TRP A 280 -13.07 10.84 1.35
N GLN A 281 -13.40 11.65 2.35
CA GLN A 281 -13.75 11.17 3.67
C GLN A 281 -14.94 10.18 3.67
N ARG A 282 -15.84 10.28 2.70
CA ARG A 282 -16.95 9.32 2.54
C ARG A 282 -16.48 7.88 2.25
N ALA A 283 -15.31 7.72 1.63
CA ALA A 283 -14.73 6.42 1.35
C ALA A 283 -13.97 5.81 2.53
N ARG A 284 -13.75 6.56 3.63
CA ARG A 284 -12.97 6.10 4.78
C ARG A 284 -13.40 4.72 5.34
N PRO A 285 -14.72 4.44 5.51
CA PRO A 285 -15.17 3.14 6.02
C PRO A 285 -14.97 1.96 5.06
N CYS A 286 -14.59 2.24 3.81
CA CYS A 286 -14.41 1.24 2.75
C CYS A 286 -12.97 0.74 2.62
N LEU A 287 -12.00 1.47 3.20
CA LEU A 287 -10.59 1.36 2.84
C LEU A 287 -9.71 1.12 4.07
N THR A 288 -8.61 0.40 3.86
CA THR A 288 -7.52 0.40 4.84
C THR A 288 -6.86 1.78 4.89
N ASP A 289 -6.21 2.10 6.01
CA ASP A 289 -5.51 3.38 6.20
C ASP A 289 -4.50 3.67 5.09
N ARG A 290 -3.74 2.65 4.70
CA ARG A 290 -2.73 2.77 3.64
C ARG A 290 -3.37 3.21 2.32
N LEU A 291 -4.41 2.51 1.88
CA LEU A 291 -5.07 2.84 0.62
C LEU A 291 -5.79 4.19 0.70
N TRP A 292 -6.46 4.48 1.82
CA TRP A 292 -7.13 5.76 2.02
C TRP A 292 -6.16 6.94 1.93
N ARG A 293 -4.99 6.88 2.60
CA ARG A 293 -3.96 7.92 2.57
C ARG A 293 -3.36 8.09 1.17
N ALA A 294 -3.06 6.97 0.50
CA ALA A 294 -2.53 7.02 -0.86
C ALA A 294 -3.49 7.72 -1.82
N GLN A 295 -4.79 7.45 -1.71
CA GLN A 295 -5.80 8.08 -2.55
C GLN A 295 -6.07 9.55 -2.15
N SER A 296 -5.98 9.89 -0.86
CA SER A 296 -6.13 11.27 -0.36
C SER A 296 -5.12 12.23 -0.99
N TYR A 297 -3.91 11.77 -1.23
CA TYR A 297 -2.87 12.57 -1.90
C TYR A 297 -3.31 13.04 -3.30
N TRP A 298 -3.92 12.15 -4.08
CA TRP A 298 -4.40 12.49 -5.42
C TRP A 298 -5.58 13.45 -5.39
N ILE A 299 -6.51 13.25 -4.46
CA ILE A 299 -7.63 14.16 -4.25
C ILE A 299 -7.14 15.57 -3.93
N GLU A 300 -6.14 15.68 -3.06
CA GLU A 300 -5.56 16.96 -2.70
C GLU A 300 -4.81 17.59 -3.90
N ALA A 301 -4.08 16.78 -4.67
CA ALA A 301 -3.43 17.24 -5.89
C ALA A 301 -4.41 17.80 -6.93
N TYR A 302 -5.58 17.16 -7.10
CA TYR A 302 -6.66 17.69 -7.94
C TYR A 302 -7.16 19.04 -7.44
N ARG A 303 -7.41 19.19 -6.13
CA ARG A 303 -7.84 20.45 -5.52
C ARG A 303 -6.82 21.56 -5.75
N GLN A 304 -5.55 21.30 -5.47
CA GLN A 304 -4.47 22.28 -5.60
C GLN A 304 -4.29 22.78 -7.03
N GLN A 305 -4.53 21.92 -8.01
CA GLN A 305 -4.44 22.29 -9.43
C GLN A 305 -5.75 22.87 -10.00
N GLY A 306 -6.79 23.05 -9.17
CA GLY A 306 -8.10 23.53 -9.62
C GLY A 306 -8.77 22.58 -10.61
N LEU A 307 -8.52 21.28 -10.46
CA LEU A 307 -9.02 20.23 -11.31
C LEU A 307 -9.97 19.29 -10.55
N ARG A 308 -10.79 18.57 -11.28
CA ARG A 308 -11.64 17.50 -10.77
C ARG A 308 -11.72 16.39 -11.81
N ASN A 309 -11.36 15.18 -11.44
CA ASN A 309 -11.64 14.01 -12.24
C ASN A 309 -13.07 13.54 -11.95
N VAL A 310 -13.81 13.28 -12.98
CA VAL A 310 -15.24 12.91 -12.96
C VAL A 310 -15.40 11.53 -13.54
N THR A 311 -16.06 10.66 -12.79
CA THR A 311 -16.48 9.35 -13.26
C THR A 311 -18.00 9.32 -13.31
N GLU A 312 -18.58 9.22 -14.52
CA GLU A 312 -20.03 9.13 -14.72
C GLU A 312 -20.42 7.75 -15.24
N ASN A 313 -21.58 7.28 -14.84
CA ASN A 313 -22.12 5.97 -15.23
C ASN A 313 -21.17 4.80 -14.89
N ALA A 314 -20.24 5.02 -13.93
CA ALA A 314 -19.31 4.00 -13.52
C ALA A 314 -20.05 2.81 -12.90
N ARG A 315 -19.86 1.62 -13.45
CA ARG A 315 -20.54 0.41 -13.01
C ARG A 315 -19.70 -0.83 -13.19
N ILE A 316 -19.88 -1.77 -12.30
CA ILE A 316 -19.29 -3.10 -12.42
C ILE A 316 -20.13 -3.93 -13.37
N LEU A 317 -19.47 -4.58 -14.32
CA LEU A 317 -20.07 -5.51 -15.29
C LEU A 317 -19.97 -6.95 -14.78
N ARG A 318 -18.83 -7.32 -14.17
CA ARG A 318 -18.56 -8.66 -13.65
C ARG A 318 -17.56 -8.61 -12.49
N ILE A 319 -17.71 -9.52 -11.55
CA ILE A 319 -16.77 -9.76 -10.45
C ILE A 319 -16.40 -11.24 -10.46
N GLU A 320 -15.10 -11.54 -10.38
CA GLU A 320 -14.58 -12.91 -10.29
C GLU A 320 -13.73 -13.02 -9.04
N LEU A 321 -14.05 -13.95 -8.14
CA LEU A 321 -13.19 -14.27 -7.02
C LEU A 321 -12.00 -15.08 -7.51
N VAL A 322 -10.78 -14.57 -7.33
CA VAL A 322 -9.56 -15.15 -7.89
C VAL A 322 -8.62 -15.72 -6.84
N ARG A 323 -8.69 -15.26 -5.60
CA ARG A 323 -7.83 -15.74 -4.51
C ARG A 323 -8.50 -15.54 -3.16
N ILE A 324 -8.29 -16.48 -2.24
CA ILE A 324 -8.56 -16.34 -0.81
C ILE A 324 -7.27 -16.72 -0.08
N ALA A 325 -6.88 -15.92 0.90
CA ALA A 325 -5.78 -16.20 1.80
C ALA A 325 -6.21 -15.89 3.23
N ALA A 326 -5.58 -16.56 4.19
CA ALA A 326 -5.82 -16.27 5.59
C ALA A 326 -4.55 -16.50 6.40
N ASP A 327 -4.41 -15.72 7.45
CA ASP A 327 -3.41 -15.91 8.49
C ASP A 327 -4.08 -15.81 9.87
N ARG A 328 -3.29 -15.68 10.92
CA ARG A 328 -3.80 -15.55 12.29
C ARG A 328 -4.67 -14.29 12.48
N TRP A 329 -4.36 -13.22 11.77
CA TRP A 329 -4.90 -11.89 12.01
C TRP A 329 -5.95 -11.49 11.00
N TYR A 330 -5.75 -11.88 9.73
CA TYR A 330 -6.56 -11.42 8.62
C TYR A 330 -6.99 -12.55 7.70
N GLU A 331 -8.14 -12.35 7.11
CA GLU A 331 -8.58 -13.00 5.88
C GLU A 331 -8.50 -11.99 4.75
N ALA A 332 -8.01 -12.44 3.60
CA ALA A 332 -7.92 -11.64 2.38
C ALA A 332 -8.63 -12.35 1.24
N ALA A 333 -9.43 -11.61 0.49
CA ALA A 333 -10.07 -12.09 -0.73
C ALA A 333 -9.76 -11.13 -1.87
N THR A 334 -9.22 -11.66 -2.97
CA THR A 334 -8.94 -10.89 -4.17
C THR A 334 -9.99 -11.21 -5.22
N VAL A 335 -10.56 -10.17 -5.82
CA VAL A 335 -11.47 -10.26 -6.95
C VAL A 335 -10.92 -9.54 -8.16
N ARG A 336 -11.19 -10.04 -9.36
CA ARG A 336 -11.06 -9.27 -10.59
C ARG A 336 -12.37 -8.55 -10.85
N VAL A 337 -12.32 -7.23 -10.93
CA VAL A 337 -13.46 -6.35 -11.18
C VAL A 337 -13.40 -5.91 -12.63
N HIS A 338 -14.43 -6.22 -13.42
CA HIS A 338 -14.65 -5.69 -14.75
C HIS A 338 -15.64 -4.53 -14.65
N ALA A 339 -15.24 -3.36 -15.06
CA ALA A 339 -16.05 -2.15 -14.94
C ALA A 339 -16.02 -1.31 -16.22
N THR A 340 -16.96 -0.38 -16.32
CA THR A 340 -17.02 0.62 -17.39
C THR A 340 -17.58 1.91 -16.85
N GLY A 341 -17.32 3.01 -17.54
CA GLY A 341 -17.85 4.33 -17.23
C GLY A 341 -17.21 5.41 -18.08
N LEU A 342 -17.71 6.62 -17.95
CA LEU A 342 -17.07 7.82 -18.49
C LEU A 342 -16.02 8.28 -17.49
N ASP A 343 -14.83 8.61 -17.98
CA ASP A 343 -13.72 9.12 -17.18
C ASP A 343 -13.10 10.34 -17.87
N TYR A 344 -13.20 11.49 -17.21
CA TYR A 344 -12.66 12.73 -17.73
C TYR A 344 -12.30 13.71 -16.62
N THR A 345 -11.33 14.58 -16.87
CA THR A 345 -10.89 15.63 -15.95
C THR A 345 -11.37 16.98 -16.44
N VAL A 346 -11.98 17.75 -15.53
CA VAL A 346 -12.43 19.12 -15.80
C VAL A 346 -11.67 20.12 -14.95
N ARG A 347 -11.53 21.32 -15.46
CA ARG A 347 -11.13 22.48 -14.69
C ARG A 347 -12.32 22.95 -13.84
N THR A 348 -12.12 23.15 -12.55
CA THR A 348 -13.25 23.43 -11.63
C THR A 348 -13.88 24.79 -11.84
N VAL A 349 -13.14 25.79 -12.37
CA VAL A 349 -13.62 27.17 -12.54
C VAL A 349 -14.62 27.33 -13.68
N ASP A 350 -14.48 26.57 -14.77
CA ASP A 350 -15.26 26.74 -15.98
C ASP A 350 -15.84 25.41 -16.55
N GLY A 351 -15.53 24.29 -15.93
CA GLY A 351 -16.00 22.97 -16.35
C GLY A 351 -15.43 22.47 -17.67
N VAL A 352 -14.39 23.13 -18.22
CA VAL A 352 -13.74 22.69 -19.45
C VAL A 352 -13.03 21.36 -19.23
N VAL A 353 -13.25 20.40 -20.17
CA VAL A 353 -12.55 19.11 -20.16
C VAL A 353 -11.11 19.32 -20.58
N VAL A 354 -10.19 18.91 -19.72
CA VAL A 354 -8.73 19.01 -19.93
C VAL A 354 -8.06 17.64 -20.05
N GLY A 355 -8.81 16.54 -19.88
CA GLY A 355 -8.35 15.17 -20.06
C GLY A 355 -9.52 14.18 -20.12
N GLY A 356 -9.36 13.06 -20.82
CA GLY A 356 -10.44 12.08 -20.99
C GLY A 356 -11.57 12.49 -21.95
N HIS A 357 -12.70 11.79 -21.91
CA HIS A 357 -13.83 12.01 -22.81
C HIS A 357 -15.17 11.89 -22.10
N ARG A 358 -16.09 12.86 -22.32
CA ARG A 358 -17.47 12.84 -21.81
C ARG A 358 -18.43 11.93 -22.56
N ALA A 359 -18.07 11.49 -23.76
CA ALA A 359 -19.01 10.78 -24.66
C ALA A 359 -18.59 9.31 -24.93
N LYS A 360 -17.40 8.91 -24.52
CA LYS A 360 -16.89 7.56 -24.77
C LYS A 360 -16.69 6.85 -23.45
N GLU A 361 -17.52 5.83 -23.19
CA GLU A 361 -17.28 4.91 -22.07
C GLU A 361 -15.98 4.15 -22.29
N ARG A 362 -15.30 3.88 -21.19
CA ARG A 362 -14.07 3.12 -21.13
C ARG A 362 -14.28 1.88 -20.28
N ALA A 363 -14.09 0.70 -20.88
CA ALA A 363 -14.02 -0.54 -20.14
C ALA A 363 -12.62 -0.70 -19.51
N TYR A 364 -12.58 -1.33 -18.34
CA TYR A 364 -11.34 -1.61 -17.63
C TYR A 364 -11.48 -2.77 -16.66
N THR A 365 -10.35 -3.34 -16.26
CA THR A 365 -10.30 -4.38 -15.26
C THR A 365 -9.22 -4.07 -14.22
N GLU A 366 -9.50 -4.46 -12.99
CA GLU A 366 -8.61 -4.29 -11.83
C GLU A 366 -8.74 -5.48 -10.89
N TYR A 367 -7.64 -5.85 -10.24
CA TYR A 367 -7.65 -6.79 -9.13
C TYR A 367 -7.75 -6.05 -7.80
N TRP A 368 -8.83 -6.32 -7.09
CA TRP A 368 -9.13 -5.71 -5.79
C TRP A 368 -8.93 -6.72 -4.68
N THR A 369 -7.99 -6.45 -3.77
CA THR A 369 -7.79 -7.25 -2.57
C THR A 369 -8.49 -6.60 -1.39
N LEU A 370 -9.48 -7.30 -0.85
CA LEU A 370 -10.19 -6.90 0.36
C LEU A 370 -9.66 -7.71 1.54
N VAL A 371 -9.65 -7.11 2.72
CA VAL A 371 -9.23 -7.75 3.97
C VAL A 371 -10.27 -7.55 5.05
N ARG A 372 -10.37 -8.54 5.97
CA ARG A 372 -11.10 -8.42 7.23
C ARG A 372 -10.33 -9.09 8.35
N SER A 373 -10.64 -8.76 9.61
CA SER A 373 -10.07 -9.47 10.75
C SER A 373 -10.47 -10.95 10.74
N ALA A 374 -9.51 -11.84 10.96
CA ALA A 374 -9.78 -13.28 11.09
C ALA A 374 -10.66 -13.63 12.30
N ALA A 375 -10.75 -12.74 13.29
CA ALA A 375 -11.65 -12.89 14.42
C ALA A 375 -13.09 -12.45 14.11
N ARG A 376 -13.33 -11.84 12.95
CA ARG A 376 -14.66 -11.37 12.52
C ARG A 376 -15.40 -12.51 11.83
N HIS A 377 -16.39 -13.06 12.50
CA HIS A 377 -17.33 -14.04 11.95
C HIS A 377 -18.71 -13.42 11.75
N GLY A 378 -19.50 -14.01 10.87
CA GLY A 378 -20.88 -13.60 10.63
C GLY A 378 -21.10 -13.07 9.22
N PRO A 379 -22.38 -12.80 8.86
CA PRO A 379 -22.75 -12.47 7.50
C PRO A 379 -22.10 -11.16 7.06
N THR A 380 -21.61 -11.16 5.82
CA THR A 380 -21.11 -9.96 5.15
C THR A 380 -22.26 -9.00 4.87
N ARG A 381 -22.07 -7.73 5.18
CA ARG A 381 -23.03 -6.66 4.91
C ARG A 381 -22.54 -5.77 3.77
N ALA A 382 -23.43 -5.42 2.86
CA ALA A 382 -23.07 -4.48 1.78
C ALA A 382 -22.59 -3.13 2.36
N GLN A 383 -23.34 -2.56 3.32
CA GLN A 383 -22.97 -1.31 3.98
C GLN A 383 -22.32 -1.56 5.33
N PRO A 384 -21.31 -0.76 5.73
CA PRO A 384 -20.70 -0.89 7.04
C PRO A 384 -21.68 -0.49 8.14
N ALA A 385 -21.69 -1.27 9.22
CA ALA A 385 -22.37 -0.92 10.44
C ALA A 385 -21.36 -0.81 11.58
N CYS A 386 -21.62 0.10 12.51
CA CYS A 386 -20.80 0.22 13.70
C CYS A 386 -20.81 -1.08 14.49
N PRO A 387 -19.65 -1.66 14.84
CA PRO A 387 -19.60 -2.93 15.57
C PRO A 387 -20.21 -2.80 16.99
N GLN A 388 -20.21 -1.60 17.56
CA GLN A 388 -20.72 -1.36 18.91
C GLN A 388 -22.23 -1.10 18.95
N CYS A 389 -22.76 -0.22 18.07
CA CYS A 389 -24.17 0.18 18.15
C CYS A 389 -25.02 -0.30 16.98
N GLY A 390 -24.43 -0.94 15.97
CA GLY A 390 -25.16 -1.46 14.80
C GLY A 390 -25.67 -0.40 13.81
N ALA A 391 -25.55 0.89 14.12
CA ALA A 391 -25.97 1.96 13.22
C ALA A 391 -25.12 1.98 11.96
N THR A 392 -25.67 2.45 10.83
CA THR A 392 -24.90 2.71 9.60
C THR A 392 -23.72 3.62 9.94
N LEU A 393 -22.53 3.20 9.55
CA LEU A 393 -21.31 3.88 9.97
C LEU A 393 -21.11 5.17 9.21
N THR A 394 -21.19 6.27 9.93
CA THR A 394 -20.65 7.57 9.52
C THR A 394 -19.40 7.82 10.36
N MET A 395 -18.26 8.03 9.69
CA MET A 395 -16.98 8.25 10.36
C MET A 395 -16.71 9.75 10.49
N GLU A 396 -16.43 10.18 11.71
CA GLU A 396 -15.85 11.49 11.98
C GLU A 396 -14.34 11.49 11.77
N MET A 397 -13.73 12.68 11.70
CA MET A 397 -12.28 12.84 11.47
C MET A 397 -11.40 12.13 12.53
N ALA A 398 -11.96 11.84 13.72
CA ALA A 398 -11.28 11.15 14.80
C ALA A 398 -11.42 9.60 14.74
N GLU A 399 -11.83 9.03 13.60
CA GLU A 399 -12.09 7.59 13.46
C GLU A 399 -13.13 7.06 14.47
N ARG A 400 -14.08 7.90 14.84
CA ARG A 400 -15.17 7.56 15.76
C ARG A 400 -16.48 7.39 15.02
N CYS A 401 -17.31 6.47 15.54
CA CYS A 401 -18.68 6.34 15.06
C CYS A 401 -19.46 7.62 15.36
N GLY A 402 -20.05 8.25 14.35
CA GLY A 402 -20.86 9.47 14.49
C GLY A 402 -22.13 9.30 15.33
N HIS A 403 -22.52 8.03 15.68
CA HIS A 403 -23.69 7.76 16.50
C HIS A 403 -23.35 7.49 17.98
N CYS A 404 -22.34 6.66 18.25
CA CYS A 404 -22.02 6.25 19.63
C CYS A 404 -20.65 6.71 20.11
N GLY A 405 -19.88 7.39 19.28
CA GLY A 405 -18.55 7.93 19.63
C GLY A 405 -17.46 6.87 19.82
N THR A 406 -17.77 5.57 19.68
CA THR A 406 -16.77 4.51 19.84
C THR A 406 -15.72 4.62 18.76
N LEU A 407 -14.43 4.48 19.14
CA LEU A 407 -13.32 4.37 18.21
C LEU A 407 -13.54 3.13 17.34
N VAL A 408 -13.38 3.30 16.04
CA VAL A 408 -13.67 2.25 15.10
C VAL A 408 -12.44 2.01 14.22
N GLU A 409 -11.73 0.95 14.52
CA GLU A 409 -10.59 0.53 13.68
C GLU A 409 -11.09 -0.22 12.45
N ALA A 410 -10.47 0.05 11.28
CA ALA A 410 -10.83 -0.59 10.02
C ALA A 410 -10.77 -2.13 10.10
N SER A 411 -9.87 -2.68 10.93
CA SER A 411 -9.70 -4.12 11.15
C SER A 411 -10.87 -4.80 11.87
N THR A 412 -11.73 -4.04 12.57
CA THR A 412 -12.89 -4.57 13.29
C THR A 412 -14.15 -4.65 12.43
N PHE A 413 -14.09 -4.11 11.22
CA PHE A 413 -15.20 -4.11 10.27
C PHE A 413 -15.30 -5.39 9.45
N ASP A 414 -16.33 -5.43 8.64
CA ASP A 414 -16.47 -6.32 7.50
C ASP A 414 -15.37 -6.01 6.45
N TRP A 415 -15.39 -6.67 5.33
CA TRP A 415 -14.41 -6.50 4.28
C TRP A 415 -14.18 -5.03 3.91
N VAL A 416 -12.90 -4.61 3.93
CA VAL A 416 -12.43 -3.31 3.48
C VAL A 416 -11.39 -3.49 2.37
N LEU A 417 -11.37 -2.57 1.42
CA LEU A 417 -10.43 -2.62 0.31
C LEU A 417 -9.04 -2.21 0.79
N SER A 418 -8.06 -3.07 0.54
CA SER A 418 -6.68 -2.88 0.95
C SER A 418 -5.75 -2.56 -0.21
N ARG A 419 -6.06 -3.10 -1.42
CA ARG A 419 -5.19 -2.95 -2.59
C ARG A 419 -6.00 -2.94 -3.87
N ILE A 420 -5.53 -2.16 -4.84
CA ILE A 420 -5.98 -2.15 -6.23
C ILE A 420 -4.74 -2.39 -7.08
N GLU A 421 -4.76 -3.41 -7.91
CA GLU A 421 -3.67 -3.76 -8.82
C GLU A 421 -4.23 -3.83 -10.25
N GLN A 422 -3.44 -3.35 -11.20
CA GLN A 422 -3.78 -3.45 -12.63
C GLN A 422 -3.48 -4.86 -13.15
N ASP A 423 -4.14 -5.26 -14.24
CA ASP A 423 -4.00 -6.60 -14.82
C ASP A 423 -2.55 -7.01 -15.11
N GLU A 424 -1.75 -6.09 -15.61
CA GLU A 424 -0.37 -6.35 -15.97
C GLU A 424 0.61 -6.39 -14.80
N VAL A 425 0.15 -6.01 -13.61
CA VAL A 425 0.95 -6.05 -12.36
C VAL A 425 0.55 -7.22 -11.48
N TYR A 426 -0.72 -7.61 -11.53
CA TYR A 426 -1.21 -8.72 -10.73
C TYR A 426 -0.69 -10.06 -11.26
N THR A 427 -0.07 -10.85 -10.40
CA THR A 427 0.54 -12.14 -10.73
C THR A 427 0.01 -13.31 -9.90
N GLY A 428 -1.06 -13.10 -9.11
CA GLY A 428 -1.64 -14.12 -8.22
C GLY A 428 -1.20 -14.06 -6.78
#